data_67daf4c28c62cfcb49a73c1579995537
#
_entry.id   67daf4c28c62cfcb49a73c1579995537
#
_cell.length_a   1.000
_cell.length_b   1.000
_cell.length_c   1.000
_cell.angle_alpha   90.00
_cell.angle_beta   90.00
_cell.angle_gamma   90.00
#
_symmetry.space_group_name_H-M   'P 1'
#
loop_
_entity.id
_entity.type
_entity.pdbx_description
1 polymer ?
#
loop_
_entity_poly.entity_id
_entity_poly.type
_entity_poly.pdbx_seq_one_letter_code
_entity_poly.pdbx_strand_id
1 'polypeptide(L)'
;NGWGYPWTLAMLHARVIFIRNIVVKEIFELIDEYEVTHFGGAPIVLNMIANAPADDQKALKNKVYVMTAGAPPPSSILQKMESLGFEVMHVYGLTETYGHVVHCAWNKDWDNLADEKRSELKAYQGVRYPHTEMVSVMNPETLEPVPSDGKTMGEIMIRGNTVMMGYYKNEEATKESMKSGWFHSGDLAVM
;
A
#
# COMPACT_ATOMS: atom_id res chain seq x y z
N ASN A 1 2.72 -4.90 12.91
CA ASN A 1 3.49 -5.86 12.11
C ASN A 1 4.55 -5.20 11.21
N GLY A 2 4.60 -3.87 11.13
CA GLY A 2 5.57 -3.12 10.32
C GLY A 2 5.50 -3.46 8.83
N TRP A 3 4.32 -3.84 8.34
CA TRP A 3 4.07 -4.23 6.93
C TRP A 3 4.96 -5.39 6.43
N GLY A 4 5.41 -6.28 7.33
CA GLY A 4 6.30 -7.39 7.02
C GLY A 4 7.78 -7.00 6.87
N TYR A 5 8.14 -5.72 6.82
CA TYR A 5 9.51 -5.26 6.63
C TYR A 5 10.52 -5.84 7.64
N PRO A 6 10.25 -5.88 8.97
CA PRO A 6 11.26 -6.38 9.90
C PRO A 6 11.76 -7.78 9.55
N TRP A 7 10.87 -8.66 9.13
CA TRP A 7 11.19 -10.04 8.77
C TRP A 7 11.89 -10.13 7.42
N THR A 8 11.35 -9.44 6.42
CA THR A 8 11.90 -9.42 5.05
C THR A 8 13.31 -8.84 5.04
N LEU A 9 13.53 -7.71 5.71
CA LEU A 9 14.82 -7.04 5.73
C LEU A 9 15.87 -7.86 6.51
N ALA A 10 15.46 -8.51 7.61
CA ALA A 10 16.34 -9.44 8.34
C ALA A 10 16.75 -10.63 7.47
N MET A 11 15.81 -11.23 6.74
CA MET A 11 16.07 -12.35 5.82
C MET A 11 17.00 -11.96 4.66
N LEU A 12 16.88 -10.74 4.16
CA LEU A 12 17.71 -10.21 3.08
C LEU A 12 19.06 -9.65 3.55
N HIS A 13 19.36 -9.69 4.86
CA HIS A 13 20.53 -9.05 5.45
C HIS A 13 20.65 -7.56 5.07
N ALA A 14 19.50 -6.88 4.89
CA ALA A 14 19.46 -5.49 4.48
C ALA A 14 19.81 -4.56 5.64
N ARG A 15 20.44 -3.41 5.32
CA ARG A 15 20.61 -2.32 6.27
C ARG A 15 19.24 -1.66 6.52
N VAL A 16 18.90 -1.47 7.80
CA VAL A 16 17.63 -0.83 8.20
C VAL A 16 17.95 0.47 8.92
N ILE A 17 17.31 1.55 8.50
CA ILE A 17 17.44 2.87 9.13
C ILE A 17 16.08 3.23 9.73
N PHE A 18 16.08 3.47 11.03
CA PHE A 18 14.89 3.88 11.77
C PHE A 18 14.97 5.37 12.06
N ILE A 19 13.87 6.08 11.77
CA ILE A 19 13.69 7.47 12.16
C ILE A 19 12.67 7.55 13.30
N ARG A 20 12.92 8.43 14.25
CA ARG A 20 12.03 8.63 15.41
C ARG A 20 10.95 9.66 15.08
N ASN A 21 11.33 10.71 14.39
CA ASN A 21 10.46 11.81 14.00
C ASN A 21 10.45 11.93 12.48
N ILE A 22 9.29 12.28 11.93
CA ILE A 22 9.15 12.48 10.49
C ILE A 22 9.52 13.94 10.19
N VAL A 23 10.79 14.14 9.78
CA VAL A 23 11.32 15.44 9.35
C VAL A 23 11.82 15.28 7.93
N VAL A 24 11.24 16.01 6.97
CA VAL A 24 11.52 15.80 5.53
C VAL A 24 12.99 16.02 5.19
N LYS A 25 13.59 17.06 5.71
CA LYS A 25 15.02 17.33 5.52
C LYS A 25 15.89 16.14 5.95
N GLU A 26 15.61 15.57 7.15
CA GLU A 26 16.31 14.39 7.67
C GLU A 26 16.12 13.18 6.76
N ILE A 27 14.90 12.99 6.22
CA ILE A 27 14.62 11.88 5.28
C ILE A 27 15.53 11.99 4.05
N PHE A 28 15.64 13.16 3.42
CA PHE A 28 16.54 13.36 2.27
C PHE A 28 18.02 13.21 2.63
N GLU A 29 18.42 13.68 3.81
CA GLU A 29 19.80 13.53 4.31
C GLU A 29 20.15 12.05 4.50
N LEU A 30 19.28 11.28 5.13
CA LEU A 30 19.47 9.84 5.34
C LEU A 30 19.46 9.05 4.03
N ILE A 31 18.59 9.41 3.07
CA ILE A 31 18.61 8.81 1.74
C ILE A 31 19.94 9.01 1.06
N ASP A 32 20.50 10.21 1.12
CA ASP A 32 21.78 10.57 0.50
C ASP A 32 22.98 9.92 1.21
N GLU A 33 23.01 9.96 2.54
CA GLU A 33 24.11 9.45 3.37
C GLU A 33 24.20 7.91 3.32
N TYR A 34 23.07 7.22 3.40
CA TYR A 34 23.04 5.76 3.48
C TYR A 34 22.65 5.07 2.18
N GLU A 35 22.48 5.83 1.09
CA GLU A 35 22.07 5.32 -0.22
C GLU A 35 20.79 4.49 -0.13
N VAL A 36 19.79 5.00 0.60
CA VAL A 36 18.51 4.29 0.82
C VAL A 36 17.82 4.03 -0.51
N THR A 37 17.50 2.79 -0.78
CA THR A 37 16.83 2.36 -2.01
C THR A 37 15.33 2.17 -1.85
N HIS A 38 14.86 1.85 -0.64
CA HIS A 38 13.47 1.56 -0.35
C HIS A 38 13.04 2.13 0.99
N PHE A 39 11.84 2.67 1.08
CA PHE A 39 11.20 2.94 2.37
C PHE A 39 9.68 2.75 2.30
N GLY A 40 9.06 2.64 3.47
CA GLY A 40 7.60 2.60 3.62
C GLY A 40 7.10 3.83 4.37
N GLY A 41 6.03 4.44 3.89
CA GLY A 41 5.42 5.60 4.53
C GLY A 41 3.92 5.68 4.26
N ALA A 42 3.15 6.09 5.29
CA ALA A 42 1.74 6.40 5.10
C ALA A 42 1.57 7.61 4.16
N PRO A 43 0.40 7.80 3.52
CA PRO A 43 0.16 8.91 2.59
C PRO A 43 0.47 10.30 3.16
N ILE A 44 0.32 10.48 4.47
CA ILE A 44 0.69 11.74 5.14
C ILE A 44 2.20 12.04 5.01
N VAL A 45 3.06 11.02 5.07
CA VAL A 45 4.50 11.17 4.90
C VAL A 45 4.83 11.58 3.47
N LEU A 46 4.19 10.93 2.49
CA LEU A 46 4.35 11.29 1.08
C LEU A 46 3.89 12.73 0.82
N ASN A 47 2.77 13.14 1.43
CA ASN A 47 2.28 14.50 1.34
C ASN A 47 3.26 15.52 1.92
N MET A 48 3.89 15.20 3.05
CA MET A 48 4.94 16.06 3.65
C MET A 48 6.14 16.19 2.72
N ILE A 49 6.63 15.10 2.14
CA ILE A 49 7.75 15.09 1.19
C ILE A 49 7.41 15.89 -0.07
N ALA A 50 6.24 15.61 -0.67
CA ALA A 50 5.80 16.24 -1.92
C ALA A 50 5.56 17.76 -1.82
N ASN A 51 5.28 18.26 -0.62
CA ASN A 51 4.99 19.69 -0.38
C ASN A 51 6.06 20.37 0.50
N ALA A 52 7.20 19.72 0.72
CA ALA A 52 8.28 20.32 1.49
C ALA A 52 8.90 21.54 0.76
N PRO A 53 9.40 22.54 1.48
CA PRO A 53 10.20 23.62 0.90
C PRO A 53 11.38 23.09 0.08
N ALA A 54 11.74 23.77 -0.99
CA ALA A 54 12.86 23.35 -1.86
C ALA A 54 14.19 23.20 -1.08
N ASP A 55 14.40 24.02 -0.06
CA ASP A 55 15.60 23.96 0.78
C ASP A 55 15.69 22.69 1.66
N ASP A 56 14.55 22.03 1.89
CA ASP A 56 14.48 20.76 2.63
C ASP A 56 14.56 19.54 1.72
N GLN A 57 14.52 19.75 0.39
CA GLN A 57 14.60 18.69 -0.60
C GLN A 57 16.03 18.58 -1.15
N LYS A 58 16.45 17.36 -1.47
CA LYS A 58 17.69 17.09 -2.20
C LYS A 58 17.38 16.28 -3.46
N ALA A 59 18.12 16.55 -4.53
CA ALA A 59 18.07 15.71 -5.72
C ALA A 59 18.51 14.29 -5.37
N LEU A 60 17.70 13.31 -5.73
CA LEU A 60 18.02 11.90 -5.51
C LEU A 60 19.10 11.45 -6.50
N LYS A 61 20.16 10.81 -6.00
CA LYS A 61 21.23 10.22 -6.83
C LYS A 61 20.76 8.99 -7.58
N ASN A 62 19.85 8.23 -6.96
CA ASN A 62 19.28 7.01 -7.51
C ASN A 62 17.77 7.02 -7.30
N LYS A 63 17.07 6.18 -8.07
CA LYS A 63 15.63 5.96 -7.87
C LYS A 63 15.39 5.35 -6.49
N VAL A 64 14.44 5.90 -5.75
CA VAL A 64 14.01 5.40 -4.43
C VAL A 64 12.59 4.86 -4.52
N TYR A 65 12.42 3.61 -4.15
CA TYR A 65 11.12 2.92 -4.15
C TYR A 65 10.39 3.15 -2.84
N VAL A 66 9.14 3.57 -2.95
CA VAL A 66 8.31 3.90 -1.78
C VAL A 66 7.07 3.02 -1.77
N MET A 67 6.86 2.28 -0.69
CA MET A 67 5.61 1.58 -0.46
C MET A 67 4.70 2.43 0.42
N THR A 68 3.46 2.67 -0.03
CA THR A 68 2.45 3.39 0.74
C THR A 68 1.19 2.57 0.93
N ALA A 69 0.62 2.67 2.13
CA ALA A 69 -0.59 1.95 2.53
C ALA A 69 -1.34 2.71 3.64
N GLY A 70 -2.51 2.19 4.01
CA GLY A 70 -3.35 2.70 5.09
C GLY A 70 -4.45 3.66 4.64
N ALA A 71 -4.28 4.32 3.50
CA ALA A 71 -5.31 5.08 2.79
C ALA A 71 -4.89 5.27 1.33
N PRO A 72 -5.82 5.48 0.38
CA PRO A 72 -5.49 5.79 -1.00
C PRO A 72 -4.74 7.13 -1.10
N PRO A 73 -3.53 7.18 -1.68
CA PRO A 73 -2.83 8.43 -1.90
C PRO A 73 -3.50 9.22 -3.03
N PRO A 74 -3.65 10.56 -2.91
CA PRO A 74 -4.11 11.39 -4.01
C PRO A 74 -3.17 11.28 -5.22
N SER A 75 -3.73 11.19 -6.45
CA SER A 75 -2.94 11.12 -7.69
C SER A 75 -1.96 12.29 -7.85
N SER A 76 -2.36 13.48 -7.43
CA SER A 76 -1.48 14.66 -7.45
C SER A 76 -0.25 14.53 -6.54
N ILE A 77 -0.36 13.82 -5.43
CA ILE A 77 0.80 13.53 -4.56
C ILE A 77 1.69 12.49 -5.21
N LEU A 78 1.13 11.46 -5.83
CA LEU A 78 1.91 10.47 -6.58
C LEU A 78 2.72 11.13 -7.69
N GLN A 79 2.10 12.03 -8.47
CA GLN A 79 2.77 12.77 -9.53
C GLN A 79 3.94 13.63 -9.01
N LYS A 80 3.73 14.33 -7.88
CA LYS A 80 4.80 15.12 -7.25
C LYS A 80 5.95 14.24 -6.76
N MET A 81 5.64 13.11 -6.12
CA MET A 81 6.68 12.16 -5.67
C MET A 81 7.50 11.64 -6.84
N GLU A 82 6.87 11.30 -7.96
CA GLU A 82 7.57 10.88 -9.18
C GLU A 82 8.47 11.98 -9.73
N SER A 83 8.01 13.22 -9.76
CA SER A 83 8.83 14.36 -10.20
C SER A 83 10.06 14.61 -9.32
N LEU A 84 10.04 14.17 -8.07
CA LEU A 84 11.17 14.19 -7.15
C LEU A 84 12.10 12.97 -7.29
N GLY A 85 11.77 12.00 -8.15
CA GLY A 85 12.57 10.80 -8.39
C GLY A 85 12.18 9.57 -7.57
N PHE A 86 11.06 9.62 -6.86
CA PHE A 86 10.53 8.46 -6.14
C PHE A 86 9.65 7.59 -7.04
N GLU A 87 9.74 6.28 -6.86
CA GLU A 87 8.82 5.31 -7.48
C GLU A 87 7.85 4.80 -6.41
N VAL A 88 6.58 5.22 -6.48
CA VAL A 88 5.59 4.89 -5.45
C VAL A 88 4.77 3.69 -5.85
N MET A 89 4.71 2.70 -4.97
CA MET A 89 3.82 1.54 -5.04
C MET A 89 2.71 1.68 -3.99
N HIS A 90 1.46 1.73 -4.43
CA HIS A 90 0.31 1.70 -3.54
C HIS A 90 -0.07 0.25 -3.25
N VAL A 91 -0.25 -0.08 -1.97
CA VAL A 91 -0.65 -1.40 -1.51
C VAL A 91 -1.83 -1.31 -0.55
N TYR A 92 -2.61 -2.39 -0.49
CA TYR A 92 -3.71 -2.53 0.44
C TYR A 92 -3.57 -3.82 1.24
N GLY A 93 -3.93 -3.75 2.50
CA GLY A 93 -4.01 -4.85 3.44
C GLY A 93 -4.21 -4.32 4.85
N LEU A 94 -4.46 -5.25 5.77
CA LEU A 94 -4.75 -4.97 7.16
C LEU A 94 -3.79 -5.74 8.08
N THR A 95 -3.81 -5.42 9.36
CA THR A 95 -3.11 -6.23 10.37
C THR A 95 -3.64 -7.67 10.39
N GLU A 96 -4.93 -7.81 10.16
CA GLU A 96 -5.68 -9.06 10.07
C GLU A 96 -5.27 -9.93 8.90
N THR A 97 -4.60 -9.37 7.89
CA THR A 97 -4.06 -10.10 6.74
C THR A 97 -2.54 -10.22 6.74
N TYR A 98 -1.89 -9.93 7.89
CA TYR A 98 -0.42 -9.94 8.08
C TYR A 98 0.33 -8.91 7.22
N GLY A 99 -0.35 -7.94 6.68
CA GLY A 99 0.18 -6.91 5.80
C GLY A 99 -0.59 -6.81 4.50
N HIS A 100 0.10 -6.45 3.43
CA HIS A 100 -0.56 -6.17 2.17
C HIS A 100 -0.93 -7.45 1.39
N VAL A 101 -2.11 -7.42 0.83
CA VAL A 101 -2.69 -8.52 0.01
C VAL A 101 -3.00 -8.09 -1.41
N VAL A 102 -3.01 -6.78 -1.68
CA VAL A 102 -3.22 -6.17 -3.00
C VAL A 102 -2.14 -5.11 -3.23
N HIS A 103 -1.68 -4.98 -4.46
CA HIS A 103 -0.77 -3.92 -4.88
C HIS A 103 -1.14 -3.39 -6.26
N CYS A 104 -0.89 -2.12 -6.50
CA CYS A 104 -0.97 -1.54 -7.82
C CYS A 104 0.26 -1.96 -8.64
N ALA A 105 0.16 -3.13 -9.28
CA ALA A 105 1.22 -3.64 -10.15
C ALA A 105 1.34 -2.76 -11.38
N TRP A 106 2.58 -2.28 -11.65
CA TRP A 106 2.84 -1.47 -12.84
C TRP A 106 2.67 -2.30 -14.11
N ASN A 107 1.90 -1.79 -15.07
CA ASN A 107 1.83 -2.34 -16.40
C ASN A 107 2.73 -1.51 -17.34
N LYS A 108 3.62 -2.17 -18.09
CA LYS A 108 4.54 -1.51 -19.02
C LYS A 108 3.82 -0.71 -20.13
N ASP A 109 2.60 -1.08 -20.48
CA ASP A 109 1.79 -0.34 -21.46
C ASP A 109 1.46 1.08 -20.96
N TRP A 110 1.51 1.29 -19.65
CA TRP A 110 1.26 2.61 -19.03
C TRP A 110 2.45 3.58 -19.19
N ASP A 111 3.65 3.09 -19.52
CA ASP A 111 4.83 3.95 -19.73
C ASP A 111 4.61 5.01 -20.81
N ASN A 112 3.74 4.72 -21.78
CA ASN A 112 3.44 5.59 -22.90
C ASN A 112 2.26 6.57 -22.63
N LEU A 113 1.63 6.50 -21.47
CA LEU A 113 0.53 7.38 -21.09
C LEU A 113 1.05 8.71 -20.56
N ALA A 114 0.21 9.75 -20.65
CA ALA A 114 0.49 11.04 -20.00
C ALA A 114 0.63 10.87 -18.48
N ASP A 115 1.44 11.71 -17.84
CA ASP A 115 1.77 11.63 -16.43
C ASP A 115 0.54 11.65 -15.51
N GLU A 116 -0.45 12.48 -15.85
CA GLU A 116 -1.72 12.53 -15.13
C GLU A 116 -2.43 11.17 -15.14
N LYS A 117 -2.50 10.53 -16.33
CA LYS A 117 -3.18 9.24 -16.47
C LYS A 117 -2.44 8.12 -15.75
N ARG A 118 -1.11 8.14 -15.78
CA ARG A 118 -0.28 7.21 -15.01
C ARG A 118 -0.54 7.35 -13.51
N SER A 119 -0.59 8.58 -13.01
CA SER A 119 -0.83 8.87 -11.60
C SER A 119 -2.24 8.47 -11.15
N GLU A 120 -3.26 8.63 -12.01
CA GLU A 120 -4.60 8.10 -11.76
C GLU A 120 -4.58 6.58 -11.63
N LEU A 121 -3.92 5.88 -12.55
CA LEU A 121 -3.83 4.41 -12.52
C LEU A 121 -3.07 3.91 -11.28
N LYS A 122 -2.01 4.60 -10.87
CA LYS A 122 -1.27 4.30 -9.63
C LYS A 122 -2.09 4.51 -8.36
N ALA A 123 -3.14 5.31 -8.42
CA ALA A 123 -4.03 5.52 -7.28
C ALA A 123 -5.01 4.36 -7.05
N TYR A 124 -5.21 3.47 -8.04
CA TYR A 124 -6.00 2.25 -7.83
C TYR A 124 -5.28 1.27 -6.91
N GLN A 125 -6.06 0.40 -6.23
CA GLN A 125 -5.51 -0.64 -5.36
C GLN A 125 -4.75 -1.72 -6.16
N GLY A 126 -5.20 -1.99 -7.38
CA GLY A 126 -4.55 -2.91 -8.30
C GLY A 126 -5.01 -4.35 -8.16
N VAL A 127 -4.07 -5.28 -8.04
CA VAL A 127 -4.31 -6.72 -8.09
C VAL A 127 -3.81 -7.43 -6.85
N ARG A 128 -4.37 -8.61 -6.55
CA ARG A 128 -3.91 -9.43 -5.43
C ARG A 128 -2.47 -9.92 -5.61
N TYR A 129 -1.77 -10.08 -4.52
CA TYR A 129 -0.47 -10.75 -4.53
C TYR A 129 -0.61 -12.27 -4.79
N PRO A 130 0.40 -12.89 -5.42
CA PRO A 130 0.38 -14.35 -5.69
C PRO A 130 0.25 -15.22 -4.44
N HIS A 131 0.73 -14.75 -3.28
CA HIS A 131 0.63 -15.49 -2.01
C HIS A 131 -0.74 -15.41 -1.35
N THR A 132 -1.61 -14.50 -1.80
CA THR A 132 -2.99 -14.38 -1.30
C THR A 132 -3.90 -15.30 -2.11
N GLU A 133 -4.60 -16.20 -1.46
CA GLU A 133 -5.47 -17.17 -2.16
C GLU A 133 -6.55 -16.44 -2.95
N MET A 134 -7.30 -15.53 -2.31
CA MET A 134 -8.32 -14.75 -2.97
C MET A 134 -8.57 -13.40 -2.28
N VAL A 135 -8.79 -12.38 -3.11
CA VAL A 135 -9.35 -11.09 -2.74
C VAL A 135 -10.46 -10.81 -3.72
N SER A 136 -11.63 -10.45 -3.26
CA SER A 136 -12.79 -10.13 -4.09
C SER A 136 -13.60 -9.01 -3.47
N VAL A 137 -14.23 -8.20 -4.31
CA VAL A 137 -15.26 -7.25 -3.87
C VAL A 137 -16.61 -7.96 -4.02
N MET A 138 -17.30 -8.15 -2.91
CA MET A 138 -18.49 -8.99 -2.86
C MET A 138 -19.66 -8.26 -2.21
N ASN A 139 -20.87 -8.64 -2.60
CA ASN A 139 -22.06 -8.26 -1.85
C ASN A 139 -22.03 -9.01 -0.50
N PRO A 140 -22.06 -8.31 0.65
CA PRO A 140 -21.90 -8.96 1.97
C PRO A 140 -23.09 -9.85 2.36
N GLU A 141 -24.25 -9.68 1.71
CA GLU A 141 -25.46 -10.48 2.01
C GLU A 141 -25.51 -11.76 1.16
N THR A 142 -25.23 -11.63 -0.14
CA THR A 142 -25.33 -12.77 -1.08
C THR A 142 -24.04 -13.55 -1.23
N LEU A 143 -22.91 -12.96 -0.86
CA LEU A 143 -21.55 -13.49 -1.05
C LEU A 143 -21.22 -13.73 -2.54
N GLU A 144 -21.86 -12.98 -3.42
CA GLU A 144 -21.56 -12.99 -4.85
C GLU A 144 -20.61 -11.83 -5.20
N PRO A 145 -19.63 -12.04 -6.09
CA PRO A 145 -18.78 -10.96 -6.57
C PRO A 145 -19.61 -9.87 -7.25
N VAL A 146 -19.27 -8.62 -7.00
CA VAL A 146 -19.90 -7.49 -7.71
C VAL A 146 -19.43 -7.44 -9.17
N PRO A 147 -20.22 -6.85 -10.09
CA PRO A 147 -19.81 -6.64 -11.48
C PRO A 147 -18.53 -5.77 -11.55
N SER A 148 -17.67 -6.07 -12.54
CA SER A 148 -16.50 -5.23 -12.85
C SER A 148 -16.91 -4.01 -13.71
N ASP A 149 -17.74 -3.14 -13.14
CA ASP A 149 -18.32 -1.97 -13.82
C ASP A 149 -17.76 -0.63 -13.30
N GLY A 150 -16.88 -0.68 -12.31
CA GLY A 150 -16.32 0.48 -11.65
C GLY A 150 -17.32 1.33 -10.85
N LYS A 151 -18.50 0.80 -10.55
CA LYS A 151 -19.62 1.54 -9.92
C LYS A 151 -20.29 0.79 -8.80
N THR A 152 -20.54 -0.51 -9.00
CA THR A 152 -21.25 -1.33 -8.01
C THR A 152 -20.33 -1.57 -6.82
N MET A 153 -20.71 -1.02 -5.67
CA MET A 153 -19.96 -1.17 -4.44
C MET A 153 -20.23 -2.52 -3.78
N GLY A 154 -19.18 -3.09 -3.22
CA GLY A 154 -19.22 -4.23 -2.33
C GLY A 154 -18.17 -4.14 -1.25
N GLU A 155 -18.13 -5.14 -0.39
CA GLU A 155 -17.11 -5.28 0.65
C GLU A 155 -15.89 -6.04 0.10
N ILE A 156 -14.68 -5.59 0.47
CA ILE A 156 -13.47 -6.36 0.19
C ILE A 156 -13.43 -7.56 1.11
N MET A 157 -13.50 -8.75 0.53
CA MET A 157 -13.40 -10.01 1.26
C MET A 157 -12.13 -10.75 0.88
N ILE A 158 -11.48 -11.33 1.89
CA ILE A 158 -10.15 -11.90 1.74
C ILE A 158 -10.13 -13.33 2.25
N ARG A 159 -9.40 -14.20 1.55
CA ARG A 159 -9.14 -15.56 1.97
C ARG A 159 -7.69 -15.95 1.67
N GLY A 160 -7.07 -16.67 2.57
CA GLY A 160 -5.70 -17.17 2.40
C GLY A 160 -4.97 -17.39 3.72
N ASN A 161 -3.79 -17.95 3.61
CA ASN A 161 -2.96 -18.34 4.75
C ASN A 161 -2.42 -17.16 5.58
N THR A 162 -2.46 -15.94 5.05
CA THR A 162 -2.02 -14.74 5.74
C THR A 162 -3.13 -14.09 6.57
N VAL A 163 -4.37 -14.55 6.40
CA VAL A 163 -5.49 -14.08 7.21
C VAL A 163 -5.34 -14.59 8.64
N MET A 164 -5.57 -13.72 9.62
CA MET A 164 -5.46 -14.05 11.04
C MET A 164 -6.37 -15.22 11.44
N MET A 165 -6.03 -15.92 12.51
CA MET A 165 -6.89 -16.94 13.12
C MET A 165 -8.08 -16.34 13.88
N GLY A 166 -7.98 -15.09 14.30
CA GLY A 166 -9.01 -14.36 15.03
C GLY A 166 -8.45 -13.27 15.94
N TYR A 167 -9.34 -12.52 16.54
CA TYR A 167 -9.01 -11.51 17.54
C TYR A 167 -8.76 -12.14 18.90
N TYR A 168 -7.64 -11.77 19.53
CA TYR A 168 -7.24 -12.35 20.81
C TYR A 168 -8.31 -12.12 21.90
N LYS A 169 -8.78 -13.21 22.51
CA LYS A 169 -9.84 -13.21 23.55
C LYS A 169 -11.12 -12.46 23.15
N ASN A 170 -11.45 -12.42 21.86
CA ASN A 170 -12.67 -11.82 21.35
C ASN A 170 -13.30 -12.72 20.28
N GLU A 171 -13.99 -13.76 20.75
CA GLU A 171 -14.63 -14.74 19.88
C GLU A 171 -15.80 -14.14 19.08
N GLU A 172 -16.51 -13.17 19.66
CA GLU A 172 -17.66 -12.54 19.01
C GLU A 172 -17.20 -11.76 17.78
N ALA A 173 -16.22 -10.86 17.92
CA ALA A 173 -15.65 -10.13 16.79
C ALA A 173 -15.00 -11.07 15.78
N THR A 174 -14.37 -12.17 16.23
CA THR A 174 -13.79 -13.17 15.34
C THR A 174 -14.87 -13.84 14.48
N LYS A 175 -15.97 -14.28 15.10
CA LYS A 175 -17.10 -14.89 14.37
C LYS A 175 -17.78 -13.91 13.42
N GLU A 176 -17.83 -12.64 13.80
CA GLU A 176 -18.43 -11.60 12.96
C GLU A 176 -17.58 -11.31 11.73
N SER A 177 -16.26 -11.21 11.89
CA SER A 177 -15.33 -10.92 10.79
C SER A 177 -14.99 -12.14 9.92
N MET A 178 -15.22 -13.36 10.40
CA MET A 178 -14.87 -14.62 9.72
C MET A 178 -16.13 -15.41 9.33
N LYS A 179 -16.95 -14.85 8.44
CA LYS A 179 -18.19 -15.50 8.01
C LYS A 179 -17.98 -16.22 6.67
N SER A 180 -18.63 -17.37 6.54
CA SER A 180 -18.73 -18.13 5.27
C SER A 180 -17.39 -18.44 4.61
N GLY A 181 -16.34 -18.59 5.41
CA GLY A 181 -14.99 -18.89 4.92
C GLY A 181 -14.21 -17.67 4.35
N TRP A 182 -14.70 -16.47 4.59
CA TRP A 182 -14.08 -15.22 4.21
C TRP A 182 -13.79 -14.35 5.43
N PHE A 183 -12.70 -13.61 5.35
CA PHE A 183 -12.47 -12.47 6.22
C PHE A 183 -13.17 -11.25 5.61
N HIS A 184 -14.09 -10.69 6.37
CA HIS A 184 -14.81 -9.47 6.07
C HIS A 184 -13.99 -8.27 6.55
N SER A 185 -13.48 -7.47 5.62
CA SER A 185 -12.58 -6.36 5.97
C SER A 185 -13.30 -5.15 6.54
N GLY A 186 -14.59 -4.99 6.27
CA GLY A 186 -15.34 -3.77 6.54
C GLY A 186 -15.05 -2.63 5.56
N ASP A 187 -14.12 -2.81 4.63
CA ASP A 187 -13.77 -1.79 3.63
C ASP A 187 -14.59 -1.96 2.36
N LEU A 188 -15.10 -0.85 1.83
CA LEU A 188 -15.89 -0.84 0.60
C LEU A 188 -15.01 -0.55 -0.62
N ALA A 189 -15.32 -1.22 -1.73
CA ALA A 189 -14.65 -1.03 -3.01
C ALA A 189 -15.58 -1.24 -4.20
N VAL A 190 -15.06 -0.98 -5.39
CA VAL A 190 -15.65 -1.34 -6.68
C VAL A 190 -14.66 -2.17 -7.49
N MET A 191 -15.13 -2.95 -8.47
CA MET A 191 -14.30 -3.70 -9.39
C MET A 191 -14.37 -3.16 -10.81
#